data_55f744c6a4e15d321e87a6941692241d
#
_entry.id   55f744c6a4e15d321e87a6941692241d
#
_cell.length_a   1.000
_cell.length_b   1.000
_cell.length_c   1.000
_cell.angle_alpha   90.00
_cell.angle_beta   90.00
_cell.angle_gamma   90.00
#
_symmetry.space_group_name_H-M   'P 1'
#
loop_
_entity.id
_entity.type
_entity.pdbx_description
1 polymer ?
#
loop_
_entity_poly.entity_id
_entity_poly.type
_entity_poly.pdbx_seq_one_letter_code
_entity_poly.pdbx_strand_id
1 'polypeptide(L)'
;MAEPVSRQAWSRLVTLLNVYVRDGAKSFSNAGPLWNREQWTTERCGLNISTDWSFPHRISRAMVKSMFEWSKDADDLYRSFCAAMVWVSERESRMQSRIKPVAQREDINIGEIMVRFKETPTFDFYYSSQLAELGPVVGSSLMNLLIRDEPRAAVIDAYVIDWMWEYGQINESWQLDLDAFTPEQFERYSSWCTLVLNQFRNSGHLPDHCDDLAFVGYLMSIDRMQSLISHRFADWAKKIN
;
A
#
# COMPACT_ATOMS: atom_id res chain seq x y z
N MET A 1 -2.95 -24.59 14.91
CA MET A 1 -2.46 -23.21 14.86
C MET A 1 -3.61 -22.30 15.28
N ALA A 2 -3.35 -21.27 16.07
CA ALA A 2 -4.37 -20.28 16.40
C ALA A 2 -4.80 -19.53 15.12
N GLU A 3 -6.09 -19.20 15.02
CA GLU A 3 -6.59 -18.40 13.89
C GLU A 3 -5.96 -17.00 13.97
N PRO A 4 -5.44 -16.43 12.86
CA PRO A 4 -4.76 -15.13 12.89
C PRO A 4 -5.71 -13.95 13.15
N VAL A 5 -7.02 -14.15 12.98
CA VAL A 5 -8.06 -13.13 13.19
C VAL A 5 -9.25 -13.71 13.95
N SER A 6 -9.99 -12.84 14.66
CA SER A 6 -11.21 -13.25 15.35
C SER A 6 -12.28 -13.75 14.35
N ARG A 7 -13.14 -14.68 14.79
CA ARG A 7 -14.23 -15.22 13.93
C ARG A 7 -15.15 -14.13 13.38
N GLN A 8 -15.43 -13.12 14.18
CA GLN A 8 -16.28 -12.00 13.76
C GLN A 8 -15.63 -11.18 12.63
N ALA A 9 -14.34 -10.86 12.78
CA ALA A 9 -13.59 -10.13 11.77
C ALA A 9 -13.43 -10.97 10.49
N TRP A 10 -13.18 -12.28 10.63
CA TRP A 10 -13.12 -13.20 9.51
C TRP A 10 -14.41 -13.20 8.71
N SER A 11 -15.57 -13.29 9.37
CA SER A 11 -16.88 -13.26 8.68
C SER A 11 -17.09 -11.97 7.88
N ARG A 12 -16.64 -10.81 8.41
CA ARG A 12 -16.71 -9.53 7.69
C ARG A 12 -15.80 -9.50 6.47
N LEU A 13 -14.55 -9.95 6.63
CA LEU A 13 -13.60 -10.03 5.51
C LEU A 13 -14.12 -10.94 4.39
N VAL A 14 -14.68 -12.10 4.72
CA VAL A 14 -15.30 -13.01 3.73
C VAL A 14 -16.48 -12.35 3.05
N THR A 15 -17.31 -11.59 3.78
CA THR A 15 -18.43 -10.85 3.19
C THR A 15 -17.93 -9.80 2.20
N LEU A 16 -16.92 -9.02 2.56
CA LEU A 16 -16.29 -8.05 1.67
C LEU A 16 -15.67 -8.72 0.45
N LEU A 17 -14.94 -9.81 0.65
CA LEU A 17 -14.35 -10.57 -0.43
C LEU A 17 -15.41 -11.02 -1.44
N ASN A 18 -16.55 -11.55 -0.99
CA ASN A 18 -17.62 -11.98 -1.85
C ASN A 18 -18.24 -10.84 -2.67
N VAL A 19 -18.35 -9.63 -2.09
CA VAL A 19 -18.77 -8.43 -2.83
C VAL A 19 -17.74 -8.08 -3.90
N TYR A 20 -16.46 -8.06 -3.55
CA TYR A 20 -15.38 -7.75 -4.48
C TYR A 20 -15.19 -8.78 -5.58
N VAL A 21 -15.35 -10.06 -5.30
CA VAL A 21 -15.29 -11.12 -6.31
C VAL A 21 -16.44 -10.99 -7.31
N ARG A 22 -17.62 -10.60 -6.87
CA ARG A 22 -18.77 -10.38 -7.74
C ARG A 22 -18.61 -9.18 -8.65
N ASP A 23 -18.06 -8.07 -8.14
CA ASP A 23 -17.94 -6.80 -8.85
C ASP A 23 -16.54 -6.56 -9.46
N GLY A 24 -15.61 -7.46 -9.18
CA GLY A 24 -14.34 -7.60 -9.87
C GLY A 24 -13.09 -7.34 -9.04
N ALA A 25 -12.25 -8.36 -8.90
CA ALA A 25 -10.81 -8.20 -8.63
C ALA A 25 -10.17 -7.20 -9.61
N LYS A 26 -10.78 -6.96 -10.76
CA LYS A 26 -10.49 -5.87 -11.69
C LYS A 26 -10.59 -4.48 -11.05
N SER A 27 -11.47 -4.26 -10.06
CA SER A 27 -11.59 -2.96 -9.41
C SER A 27 -10.37 -2.64 -8.55
N PHE A 28 -9.82 -3.59 -7.80
CA PHE A 28 -8.61 -3.38 -6.98
C PHE A 28 -7.39 -3.01 -7.84
N SER A 29 -7.13 -3.77 -8.89
CA SER A 29 -6.01 -3.50 -9.81
C SER A 29 -6.16 -2.19 -10.58
N ASN A 30 -7.39 -1.78 -10.88
CA ASN A 30 -7.71 -0.57 -11.62
C ASN A 30 -8.09 0.62 -10.73
N ALA A 31 -8.23 0.41 -9.42
CA ALA A 31 -8.44 1.50 -8.48
C ALA A 31 -7.19 2.39 -8.38
N GLY A 32 -7.42 3.66 -8.10
CA GLY A 32 -6.36 4.61 -7.87
C GLY A 32 -6.83 6.05 -8.05
N PRO A 33 -6.03 7.03 -7.61
CA PRO A 33 -6.38 8.44 -7.66
C PRO A 33 -6.51 8.97 -9.07
N LEU A 34 -7.29 10.02 -9.22
CA LEU A 34 -7.31 10.79 -10.44
C LEU A 34 -5.99 11.56 -10.60
N TRP A 35 -5.42 11.48 -11.78
CA TRP A 35 -4.25 12.27 -12.11
C TRP A 35 -4.65 13.74 -12.26
N ASN A 36 -4.07 14.57 -11.42
CA ASN A 36 -4.19 16.01 -11.52
C ASN A 36 -2.79 16.64 -11.50
N ARG A 37 -2.33 17.09 -12.67
CA ARG A 37 -1.01 17.65 -12.84
C ARG A 37 -0.77 18.90 -11.97
N GLU A 38 -1.78 19.74 -11.78
CA GLU A 38 -1.67 20.96 -10.98
C GLU A 38 -1.40 20.69 -9.50
N GLN A 39 -1.77 19.49 -9.03
CA GLN A 39 -1.47 19.04 -7.66
C GLN A 39 -0.05 18.48 -7.52
N TRP A 40 0.56 18.01 -8.61
CA TRP A 40 1.85 17.32 -8.64
C TRP A 40 2.90 18.13 -9.39
N THR A 41 3.07 19.40 -9.03
CA THR A 41 4.11 20.28 -9.57
C THR A 41 5.41 20.12 -8.76
N THR A 42 6.54 20.41 -9.39
CA THR A 42 7.86 20.43 -8.73
C THR A 42 7.86 21.35 -7.49
N GLU A 43 7.13 22.45 -7.56
CA GLU A 43 7.00 23.37 -6.43
C GLU A 43 6.31 22.73 -5.21
N ARG A 44 5.28 21.89 -5.43
CA ARG A 44 4.49 21.27 -4.37
C ARG A 44 5.15 20.01 -3.82
N CYS A 45 5.63 19.14 -4.68
CA CYS A 45 6.13 17.81 -4.29
C CYS A 45 7.64 17.60 -4.51
N GLY A 46 8.34 18.56 -5.11
CA GLY A 46 9.77 18.44 -5.41
C GLY A 46 10.11 17.54 -6.59
N LEU A 47 9.18 16.69 -7.05
CA LEU A 47 9.41 15.81 -8.17
C LEU A 47 9.42 16.56 -9.49
N ASN A 48 10.41 16.29 -10.32
CA ASN A 48 10.48 16.83 -11.67
C ASN A 48 9.63 15.97 -12.64
N ILE A 49 8.30 16.23 -12.65
CA ILE A 49 7.38 15.54 -13.54
C ILE A 49 7.35 16.29 -14.89
N SER A 50 8.00 15.71 -15.90
CA SER A 50 8.10 16.29 -17.24
C SER A 50 6.72 16.59 -17.84
N THR A 51 6.65 17.69 -18.58
CA THR A 51 5.45 18.08 -19.34
C THR A 51 5.09 17.08 -20.42
N ASP A 52 6.07 16.37 -20.93
CA ASP A 52 5.91 15.39 -22.00
C ASP A 52 5.38 14.04 -21.52
N TRP A 53 5.35 13.84 -20.20
CA TRP A 53 4.80 12.62 -19.65
C TRP A 53 3.27 12.66 -19.70
N SER A 54 2.72 11.76 -20.49
CA SER A 54 1.29 11.51 -20.54
C SER A 54 0.94 10.40 -19.55
N PHE A 55 0.31 10.78 -18.45
CA PHE A 55 -0.34 9.81 -17.57
C PHE A 55 -1.84 9.72 -17.93
N PRO A 56 -2.46 8.55 -17.82
CA PRO A 56 -3.90 8.42 -17.98
C PRO A 56 -4.64 9.20 -16.89
N HIS A 57 -5.91 9.47 -17.12
CA HIS A 57 -6.76 10.21 -16.18
C HIS A 57 -6.78 9.60 -14.76
N ARG A 58 -6.54 8.30 -14.64
CA ARG A 58 -6.45 7.59 -13.35
C ARG A 58 -5.14 6.81 -13.27
N ILE A 59 -4.40 7.01 -12.18
CA ILE A 59 -3.18 6.26 -11.88
C ILE A 59 -3.56 5.00 -11.10
N SER A 60 -3.68 3.88 -11.80
CA SER A 60 -4.03 2.61 -11.17
C SER A 60 -2.80 1.80 -10.77
N ARG A 61 -2.99 0.88 -9.81
CA ARG A 61 -1.94 -0.06 -9.41
C ARG A 61 -1.40 -0.88 -10.59
N ALA A 62 -2.30 -1.40 -11.43
CA ALA A 62 -1.92 -2.19 -12.59
C ALA A 62 -1.04 -1.39 -13.57
N MET A 63 -1.39 -0.12 -13.80
CA MET A 63 -0.59 0.78 -14.63
C MET A 63 0.80 0.99 -14.03
N VAL A 64 0.89 1.36 -12.75
CA VAL A 64 2.18 1.63 -12.10
C VAL A 64 3.06 0.39 -12.09
N LYS A 65 2.48 -0.78 -11.79
CA LYS A 65 3.18 -2.06 -11.87
C LYS A 65 3.74 -2.31 -13.28
N SER A 66 2.92 -2.12 -14.31
CA SER A 66 3.35 -2.27 -15.70
C SER A 66 4.49 -1.30 -16.05
N MET A 67 4.44 -0.06 -15.56
CA MET A 67 5.54 0.89 -15.76
C MET A 67 6.84 0.35 -15.16
N PHE A 68 6.84 -0.14 -13.91
CA PHE A 68 8.03 -0.75 -13.32
C PHE A 68 8.54 -1.97 -14.07
N GLU A 69 7.64 -2.81 -14.56
CA GLU A 69 7.99 -4.00 -15.35
C GLU A 69 8.75 -3.62 -16.64
N TRP A 70 8.28 -2.57 -17.34
CA TRP A 70 8.83 -2.14 -18.63
C TRP A 70 9.96 -1.12 -18.52
N SER A 71 10.22 -0.56 -17.35
CA SER A 71 11.34 0.37 -17.12
C SER A 71 12.69 -0.27 -17.40
N LYS A 72 13.51 0.41 -18.21
CA LYS A 72 14.81 -0.10 -18.69
C LYS A 72 16.00 0.57 -18.03
N ASP A 73 15.84 1.83 -17.63
CA ASP A 73 16.91 2.68 -17.10
C ASP A 73 16.43 3.52 -15.90
N ALA A 74 17.32 4.35 -15.39
CA ALA A 74 17.04 5.20 -14.23
C ALA A 74 15.94 6.24 -14.49
N ASP A 75 15.83 6.76 -15.72
CA ASP A 75 14.82 7.76 -16.08
C ASP A 75 13.42 7.12 -16.14
N ASP A 76 13.31 5.95 -16.75
CA ASP A 76 12.08 5.16 -16.77
C ASP A 76 11.63 4.80 -15.35
N LEU A 77 12.57 4.40 -14.50
CA LEU A 77 12.30 4.04 -13.09
C LEU A 77 11.92 5.27 -12.27
N TYR A 78 12.54 6.42 -12.52
CA TYR A 78 12.12 7.68 -11.90
C TYR A 78 10.68 8.05 -12.28
N ARG A 79 10.32 7.90 -13.56
CA ARG A 79 8.96 8.12 -14.02
C ARG A 79 7.97 7.17 -13.34
N SER A 80 8.33 5.89 -13.22
CA SER A 80 7.51 4.87 -12.54
C SER A 80 7.37 5.17 -11.06
N PHE A 81 8.43 5.65 -10.40
CA PHE A 81 8.41 6.14 -9.03
C PHE A 81 7.46 7.33 -8.87
N CYS A 82 7.49 8.32 -9.77
CA CYS A 82 6.56 9.45 -9.73
C CYS A 82 5.09 8.97 -9.80
N ALA A 83 4.79 8.04 -10.69
CA ALA A 83 3.46 7.45 -10.79
C ALA A 83 3.07 6.67 -9.51
N ALA A 84 4.03 5.94 -8.92
CA ALA A 84 3.83 5.24 -7.65
C ALA A 84 3.49 6.22 -6.51
N MET A 85 4.16 7.36 -6.42
CA MET A 85 3.88 8.37 -5.40
C MET A 85 2.48 8.95 -5.53
N VAL A 86 2.01 9.18 -6.76
CA VAL A 86 0.62 9.58 -7.00
C VAL A 86 -0.34 8.49 -6.52
N TRP A 87 -0.08 7.23 -6.86
CA TRP A 87 -0.93 6.12 -6.44
C TRP A 87 -0.95 5.94 -4.91
N VAL A 88 0.20 6.03 -4.25
CA VAL A 88 0.31 5.90 -2.79
C VAL A 88 -0.39 7.07 -2.08
N SER A 89 -0.49 8.25 -2.69
CA SER A 89 -1.14 9.43 -2.07
C SER A 89 -2.61 9.22 -1.70
N GLU A 90 -3.27 8.23 -2.29
CA GLU A 90 -4.62 7.83 -1.89
C GLU A 90 -4.66 7.27 -0.45
N ARG A 91 -3.54 6.71 0.02
CA ARG A 91 -3.38 6.12 1.36
C ARG A 91 -2.63 7.01 2.34
N GLU A 92 -1.86 7.96 1.83
CA GLU A 92 -1.02 8.87 2.60
C GLU A 92 -1.29 10.32 2.17
N SER A 93 -2.21 10.98 2.87
CA SER A 93 -2.65 12.35 2.55
C SER A 93 -1.54 13.42 2.62
N ARG A 94 -0.43 13.10 3.31
CA ARG A 94 0.73 13.98 3.44
C ARG A 94 1.85 13.64 2.47
N MET A 95 1.60 12.81 1.46
CA MET A 95 2.62 12.31 0.55
C MET A 95 3.43 13.42 -0.10
N GLN A 96 2.77 14.46 -0.61
CA GLN A 96 3.47 15.58 -1.27
C GLN A 96 4.43 16.31 -0.33
N SER A 97 4.04 16.53 0.93
CA SER A 97 4.90 17.19 1.92
C SER A 97 6.04 16.29 2.40
N ARG A 98 5.87 14.97 2.41
CA ARG A 98 6.91 14.01 2.77
C ARG A 98 7.94 13.83 1.66
N ILE A 99 7.48 13.78 0.40
CA ILE A 99 8.39 13.54 -0.72
C ILE A 99 9.23 14.77 -1.07
N LYS A 100 8.70 15.97 -0.87
CA LYS A 100 9.38 17.21 -1.25
C LYS A 100 10.79 17.34 -0.68
N PRO A 101 11.03 17.14 0.64
CA PRO A 101 12.39 17.21 1.20
C PRO A 101 13.36 16.20 0.57
N VAL A 102 12.89 14.98 0.30
CA VAL A 102 13.71 13.93 -0.30
C VAL A 102 14.02 14.24 -1.77
N ALA A 103 13.01 14.67 -2.52
CA ALA A 103 13.14 14.96 -3.95
C ALA A 103 13.98 16.22 -4.27
N GLN A 104 14.13 17.14 -3.31
CA GLN A 104 14.92 18.37 -3.46
C GLN A 104 16.38 18.23 -3.04
N ARG A 105 16.79 17.08 -2.54
CA ARG A 105 18.19 16.83 -2.15
C ARG A 105 19.04 16.58 -3.38
N GLU A 106 20.11 17.36 -3.52
CA GLU A 106 21.06 17.24 -4.64
C GLU A 106 21.90 15.96 -4.60
N ASP A 107 22.06 15.37 -3.40
CA ASP A 107 22.81 14.14 -3.17
C ASP A 107 21.98 12.86 -3.44
N ILE A 108 20.69 13.00 -3.78
CA ILE A 108 19.77 11.88 -4.03
C ILE A 108 19.44 11.76 -5.51
N ASN A 109 19.86 10.68 -6.13
CA ASN A 109 19.35 10.27 -7.43
C ASN A 109 18.31 9.16 -7.25
N ILE A 110 17.03 9.54 -7.22
CA ILE A 110 15.92 8.59 -7.01
C ILE A 110 15.91 7.51 -8.09
N GLY A 111 16.17 7.85 -9.36
CA GLY A 111 16.22 6.88 -10.45
C GLY A 111 17.26 5.79 -10.22
N GLU A 112 18.48 6.16 -9.83
CA GLU A 112 19.55 5.21 -9.52
C GLU A 112 19.25 4.36 -8.27
N ILE A 113 18.61 4.92 -7.26
CA ILE A 113 18.16 4.14 -6.11
C ILE A 113 17.11 3.13 -6.55
N MET A 114 16.19 3.53 -7.42
CA MET A 114 15.16 2.64 -7.94
C MET A 114 15.71 1.53 -8.83
N VAL A 115 16.84 1.74 -9.55
CA VAL A 115 17.56 0.67 -10.27
C VAL A 115 17.96 -0.42 -9.28
N ARG A 116 18.68 -0.04 -8.23
CA ARG A 116 19.14 -1.00 -7.20
C ARG A 116 17.98 -1.64 -6.44
N PHE A 117 16.94 -0.87 -6.15
CA PHE A 117 15.77 -1.39 -5.46
C PHE A 117 15.00 -2.41 -6.32
N LYS A 118 14.95 -2.23 -7.64
CA LYS A 118 14.37 -3.20 -8.57
C LYS A 118 15.15 -4.51 -8.61
N GLU A 119 16.47 -4.46 -8.45
CA GLU A 119 17.33 -5.65 -8.37
C GLU A 119 17.18 -6.39 -7.05
N THR A 120 17.01 -5.65 -5.95
CA THR A 120 16.89 -6.21 -4.59
C THR A 120 15.70 -5.57 -3.85
N PRO A 121 14.45 -5.97 -4.18
CA PRO A 121 13.25 -5.35 -3.63
C PRO A 121 12.95 -5.88 -2.22
N THR A 122 13.80 -5.52 -1.25
CA THR A 122 13.67 -5.88 0.16
C THR A 122 13.42 -4.64 1.02
N PHE A 123 12.76 -4.85 2.18
CA PHE A 123 12.53 -3.74 3.11
C PHE A 123 13.83 -3.26 3.75
N ASP A 124 14.81 -4.15 3.95
CA ASP A 124 16.16 -3.79 4.40
C ASP A 124 16.85 -2.83 3.46
N PHE A 125 16.78 -3.09 2.15
CA PHE A 125 17.33 -2.18 1.15
C PHE A 125 16.63 -0.82 1.21
N TYR A 126 15.29 -0.82 1.23
CA TYR A 126 14.52 0.41 1.35
C TYR A 126 14.88 1.19 2.61
N TYR A 127 14.90 0.53 3.76
CA TYR A 127 15.17 1.12 5.05
C TYR A 127 16.60 1.69 5.17
N SER A 128 17.57 1.07 4.51
CA SER A 128 18.96 1.57 4.44
C SER A 128 19.20 2.65 3.38
N SER A 129 18.22 2.89 2.51
CA SER A 129 18.30 3.90 1.45
C SER A 129 17.79 5.28 1.93
N GLN A 130 18.13 6.32 1.17
CA GLN A 130 17.61 7.67 1.41
C GLN A 130 16.09 7.77 1.23
N LEU A 131 15.45 6.80 0.58
CA LEU A 131 14.00 6.73 0.44
C LEU A 131 13.28 6.34 1.74
N ALA A 132 14.00 5.84 2.74
CA ALA A 132 13.44 5.48 4.05
C ALA A 132 12.70 6.65 4.73
N GLU A 133 13.14 7.89 4.48
CA GLU A 133 12.50 9.12 4.97
C GLU A 133 11.03 9.27 4.49
N LEU A 134 10.65 8.59 3.41
CA LEU A 134 9.26 8.57 2.92
C LEU A 134 8.33 7.68 3.78
N GLY A 135 8.90 6.88 4.66
CA GLY A 135 8.18 6.03 5.60
C GLY A 135 7.74 4.67 5.06
N PRO A 136 7.25 3.79 5.96
CA PRO A 136 6.98 2.39 5.66
C PRO A 136 5.82 2.16 4.68
N VAL A 137 4.86 3.07 4.62
CA VAL A 137 3.74 3.00 3.64
C VAL A 137 4.27 3.06 2.21
N VAL A 138 5.23 3.96 1.94
CA VAL A 138 5.87 4.07 0.64
C VAL A 138 6.73 2.85 0.35
N GLY A 139 7.58 2.46 1.29
CA GLY A 139 8.48 1.31 1.14
C GLY A 139 7.74 0.03 0.81
N SER A 140 6.74 -0.32 1.60
CA SER A 140 5.92 -1.52 1.37
C SER A 140 5.14 -1.47 0.04
N SER A 141 4.66 -0.29 -0.33
CA SER A 141 3.97 -0.08 -1.61
C SER A 141 4.91 -0.28 -2.80
N LEU A 142 6.13 0.29 -2.75
CA LEU A 142 7.14 0.11 -3.79
C LEU A 142 7.56 -1.35 -3.91
N MET A 143 7.80 -2.04 -2.79
CA MET A 143 8.11 -3.46 -2.78
C MET A 143 7.00 -4.28 -3.45
N ASN A 144 5.74 -4.02 -3.10
CA ASN A 144 4.60 -4.72 -3.70
C ASN A 144 4.52 -4.52 -5.23
N LEU A 145 4.92 -3.34 -5.72
CA LEU A 145 4.94 -3.02 -7.15
C LEU A 145 6.13 -3.68 -7.88
N LEU A 146 7.27 -3.84 -7.20
CA LEU A 146 8.52 -4.34 -7.78
C LEU A 146 8.64 -5.87 -7.73
N ILE A 147 8.11 -6.51 -6.68
CA ILE A 147 8.16 -7.97 -6.54
C ILE A 147 7.27 -8.60 -7.62
N ARG A 148 7.85 -9.50 -8.40
CA ARG A 148 7.16 -10.20 -9.50
C ARG A 148 6.52 -11.50 -9.07
N ASP A 149 7.20 -12.19 -8.16
CA ASP A 149 6.79 -13.51 -7.68
C ASP A 149 5.75 -13.38 -6.55
N GLU A 150 4.88 -14.36 -6.46
CA GLU A 150 3.89 -14.45 -5.39
C GLU A 150 4.41 -15.30 -4.20
N PRO A 151 4.07 -14.99 -2.96
CA PRO A 151 3.24 -13.87 -2.53
C PRO A 151 4.01 -12.54 -2.58
N ARG A 152 3.36 -11.49 -3.09
CA ARG A 152 3.94 -10.15 -3.10
C ARG A 152 3.96 -9.56 -1.70
N ALA A 153 4.84 -8.57 -1.50
CA ALA A 153 4.93 -7.88 -0.23
C ALA A 153 3.59 -7.30 0.22
N ALA A 154 3.29 -7.44 1.51
CA ALA A 154 2.15 -6.80 2.13
C ALA A 154 2.32 -5.27 2.11
N VAL A 155 1.24 -4.55 1.81
CA VAL A 155 1.24 -3.07 1.85
C VAL A 155 0.78 -2.62 3.22
N ILE A 156 1.56 -1.73 3.84
CA ILE A 156 1.26 -1.11 5.12
C ILE A 156 0.39 0.12 4.89
N ASP A 157 -0.65 0.30 5.68
CA ASP A 157 -1.33 1.57 5.88
C ASP A 157 -1.90 1.67 7.31
N ALA A 158 -2.26 2.88 7.72
CA ALA A 158 -2.75 3.12 9.08
C ALA A 158 -4.04 2.35 9.39
N TYR A 159 -4.93 2.20 8.41
CA TYR A 159 -6.20 1.48 8.61
C TYR A 159 -5.98 -0.02 8.78
N VAL A 160 -5.00 -0.59 8.05
CA VAL A 160 -4.63 -2.01 8.22
C VAL A 160 -4.06 -2.24 9.61
N ILE A 161 -3.16 -1.37 10.08
CA ILE A 161 -2.58 -1.46 11.42
C ILE A 161 -3.66 -1.33 12.49
N ASP A 162 -4.53 -0.33 12.40
CA ASP A 162 -5.67 -0.17 13.30
C ASP A 162 -6.58 -1.40 13.30
N TRP A 163 -6.82 -1.97 12.12
CA TRP A 163 -7.62 -3.18 11.99
C TRP A 163 -6.97 -4.39 12.66
N MET A 164 -5.66 -4.54 12.48
CA MET A 164 -4.88 -5.61 13.13
C MET A 164 -4.95 -5.51 14.65
N TRP A 165 -4.83 -4.32 15.22
CA TRP A 165 -4.94 -4.09 16.65
C TRP A 165 -6.31 -4.44 17.21
N GLU A 166 -7.37 -4.13 16.48
CA GLU A 166 -8.73 -4.34 16.97
C GLU A 166 -9.20 -5.79 16.82
N TYR A 167 -8.80 -6.45 15.73
CA TYR A 167 -9.36 -7.74 15.32
C TYR A 167 -8.34 -8.87 15.13
N GLY A 168 -7.08 -8.53 14.99
CA GLY A 168 -6.01 -9.52 14.87
C GLY A 168 -5.75 -10.19 16.21
N GLN A 169 -5.51 -11.51 16.19
CA GLN A 169 -5.03 -12.23 17.35
C GLN A 169 -3.50 -12.10 17.46
N ILE A 170 -3.05 -10.86 17.67
CA ILE A 170 -1.64 -10.52 17.83
C ILE A 170 -1.33 -10.28 19.32
N ASN A 171 -0.16 -10.73 19.76
CA ASN A 171 0.29 -10.46 21.13
C ASN A 171 0.61 -8.97 21.31
N GLU A 172 0.38 -8.44 22.51
CA GLU A 172 0.69 -7.05 22.89
C GLU A 172 2.14 -6.61 22.64
N SER A 173 3.07 -7.57 22.49
CA SER A 173 4.47 -7.30 22.10
C SER A 173 4.67 -6.83 20.66
N TRP A 174 3.64 -6.82 19.86
CA TRP A 174 3.63 -6.35 18.48
C TRP A 174 3.24 -4.85 18.39
N GLN A 175 4.01 -3.98 18.98
CA GLN A 175 3.82 -2.56 18.73
C GLN A 175 4.36 -2.25 17.33
N LEU A 176 3.46 -2.13 16.36
CA LEU A 176 3.77 -1.60 15.04
C LEU A 176 3.63 -0.07 15.11
N ASP A 177 4.76 0.61 15.21
CA ASP A 177 4.81 2.06 15.16
C ASP A 177 5.18 2.49 13.73
N LEU A 178 4.28 3.20 13.07
CA LEU A 178 4.54 3.70 11.70
C LEU A 178 5.68 4.70 11.64
N ASP A 179 5.99 5.38 12.74
CA ASP A 179 7.08 6.36 12.79
C ASP A 179 8.44 5.70 13.11
N ALA A 180 8.42 4.49 13.69
CA ALA A 180 9.61 3.71 14.07
C ALA A 180 9.62 2.30 13.47
N PHE A 181 9.07 2.11 12.28
CA PHE A 181 8.88 0.81 11.66
C PHE A 181 10.20 0.22 11.16
N THR A 182 10.61 -0.92 11.74
CA THR A 182 11.86 -1.60 11.42
C THR A 182 11.66 -2.74 10.40
N PRO A 183 12.76 -3.23 9.75
CA PRO A 183 12.70 -4.42 8.91
C PRO A 183 12.10 -5.63 9.61
N GLU A 184 12.46 -5.90 10.88
CA GLU A 184 11.88 -7.01 11.63
C GLU A 184 10.38 -6.85 11.88
N GLN A 185 9.91 -5.63 12.11
CA GLN A 185 8.47 -5.36 12.23
C GLN A 185 7.76 -5.60 10.90
N PHE A 186 8.40 -5.24 9.77
CA PHE A 186 7.87 -5.51 8.45
C PHE A 186 7.77 -7.02 8.16
N GLU A 187 8.79 -7.79 8.49
CA GLU A 187 8.77 -9.25 8.33
C GLU A 187 7.65 -9.90 9.15
N ARG A 188 7.48 -9.47 10.41
CA ARG A 188 6.39 -9.95 11.28
C ARG A 188 5.02 -9.60 10.68
N TYR A 189 4.85 -8.36 10.22
CA TYR A 189 3.64 -7.91 9.57
C TYR A 189 3.34 -8.73 8.30
N SER A 190 4.31 -8.91 7.43
CA SER A 190 4.18 -9.70 6.20
C SER A 190 3.85 -11.16 6.49
N SER A 191 4.51 -11.74 7.50
CA SER A 191 4.23 -13.11 7.95
C SER A 191 2.80 -13.27 8.44
N TRP A 192 2.31 -12.31 9.22
CA TRP A 192 0.93 -12.33 9.69
C TRP A 192 -0.08 -12.16 8.54
N CYS A 193 0.16 -11.25 7.60
CA CYS A 193 -0.66 -11.11 6.39
C CYS A 193 -0.68 -12.41 5.57
N THR A 194 0.46 -13.11 5.50
CA THR A 194 0.54 -14.43 4.84
C THR A 194 -0.33 -15.48 5.53
N LEU A 195 -0.39 -15.48 6.86
CA LEU A 195 -1.31 -16.37 7.58
C LEU A 195 -2.78 -16.09 7.24
N VAL A 196 -3.16 -14.82 7.17
CA VAL A 196 -4.53 -14.44 6.77
C VAL A 196 -4.82 -14.84 5.33
N LEU A 197 -3.88 -14.60 4.39
CA LEU A 197 -4.02 -15.03 3.00
C LEU A 197 -4.19 -16.55 2.88
N ASN A 198 -3.38 -17.32 3.61
CA ASN A 198 -3.48 -18.78 3.63
C ASN A 198 -4.81 -19.27 4.23
N GLN A 199 -5.36 -18.56 5.20
CA GLN A 199 -6.69 -18.87 5.72
C GLN A 199 -7.77 -18.67 4.65
N PHE A 200 -7.69 -17.61 3.83
CA PHE A 200 -8.58 -17.42 2.68
C PHE A 200 -8.43 -18.55 1.65
N ARG A 201 -7.20 -18.93 1.30
CA ARG A 201 -6.93 -20.04 0.37
C ARG A 201 -7.52 -21.35 0.87
N ASN A 202 -7.25 -21.70 2.12
CA ASN A 202 -7.71 -22.96 2.72
C ASN A 202 -9.24 -23.00 2.88
N SER A 203 -9.90 -21.87 2.99
CA SER A 203 -11.37 -21.79 3.06
C SER A 203 -12.07 -21.80 1.69
N GLY A 204 -11.30 -21.80 0.59
CA GLY A 204 -11.83 -21.76 -0.77
C GLY A 204 -12.50 -20.44 -1.17
N HIS A 205 -12.25 -19.39 -0.41
CA HIS A 205 -12.85 -18.07 -0.67
C HIS A 205 -12.05 -17.20 -1.65
N LEU A 206 -10.76 -17.50 -1.86
CA LEU A 206 -9.93 -16.74 -2.79
C LEU A 206 -10.15 -17.21 -4.22
N PRO A 207 -10.42 -16.29 -5.16
CA PRO A 207 -10.30 -16.57 -6.58
C PRO A 207 -8.84 -16.89 -6.93
N ASP A 208 -8.61 -17.78 -7.90
CA ASP A 208 -7.29 -18.26 -8.34
C ASP A 208 -6.29 -17.15 -8.72
N HIS A 209 -6.77 -15.93 -8.95
CA HIS A 209 -5.96 -14.78 -9.34
C HIS A 209 -5.71 -13.76 -8.19
N CYS A 210 -6.13 -14.05 -6.97
CA CYS A 210 -5.96 -13.16 -5.79
C CYS A 210 -4.86 -13.66 -4.85
N ASP A 211 -3.64 -13.82 -5.37
CA ASP A 211 -2.48 -14.24 -4.57
C ASP A 211 -1.72 -13.08 -3.92
N ASP A 212 -2.33 -11.92 -3.84
CA ASP A 212 -1.66 -10.69 -3.49
C ASP A 212 -1.93 -10.28 -2.03
N LEU A 213 -0.87 -10.19 -1.21
CA LEU A 213 -0.98 -9.72 0.18
C LEU A 213 -1.51 -8.28 0.27
N ALA A 214 -1.31 -7.45 -0.76
CA ALA A 214 -1.90 -6.11 -0.81
C ALA A 214 -3.42 -6.15 -0.88
N PHE A 215 -4.00 -7.19 -1.49
CA PHE A 215 -5.45 -7.35 -1.53
C PHE A 215 -6.03 -7.65 -0.15
N VAL A 216 -5.34 -8.47 0.65
CA VAL A 216 -5.73 -8.74 2.05
C VAL A 216 -5.72 -7.43 2.84
N GLY A 217 -4.66 -6.64 2.75
CA GLY A 217 -4.57 -5.32 3.38
C GLY A 217 -5.68 -4.38 2.92
N TYR A 218 -6.00 -4.38 1.64
CA TYR A 218 -7.09 -3.58 1.09
C TYR A 218 -8.46 -3.93 1.68
N LEU A 219 -8.78 -5.22 1.84
CA LEU A 219 -10.02 -5.65 2.50
C LEU A 219 -10.09 -5.19 3.96
N MET A 220 -8.98 -5.28 4.68
CA MET A 220 -8.88 -4.81 6.07
C MET A 220 -9.09 -3.30 6.17
N SER A 221 -8.46 -2.52 5.29
CA SER A 221 -8.64 -1.08 5.23
C SER A 221 -10.09 -0.68 4.98
N ILE A 222 -10.79 -1.38 4.09
CA ILE A 222 -12.21 -1.12 3.82
C ILE A 222 -13.06 -1.46 5.03
N ASP A 223 -12.86 -2.62 5.66
CA ASP A 223 -13.63 -3.01 6.86
C ASP A 223 -13.43 -1.97 7.98
N ARG A 224 -12.20 -1.49 8.16
CA ARG A 224 -11.90 -0.45 9.15
C ARG A 224 -12.58 0.89 8.82
N MET A 225 -12.50 1.35 7.59
CA MET A 225 -13.16 2.59 7.17
C MET A 225 -14.68 2.51 7.34
N GLN A 226 -15.31 1.39 6.97
CA GLN A 226 -16.75 1.20 7.15
C GLN A 226 -17.15 1.23 8.63
N SER A 227 -16.35 0.60 9.50
CA SER A 227 -16.54 0.63 10.95
C SER A 227 -16.48 2.06 11.49
N LEU A 228 -15.46 2.84 11.11
CA LEU A 228 -15.29 4.23 11.55
C LEU A 228 -16.45 5.15 11.09
N ILE A 229 -16.89 4.96 9.85
CA ILE A 229 -18.05 5.71 9.33
C ILE A 229 -19.30 5.36 10.12
N SER A 230 -19.55 4.09 10.38
CA SER A 230 -20.72 3.63 11.14
C SER A 230 -20.71 4.18 12.57
N HIS A 231 -19.57 4.20 13.25
CA HIS A 231 -19.43 4.80 14.58
C HIS A 231 -19.70 6.31 14.58
N ARG A 232 -19.16 7.04 13.61
CA ARG A 232 -19.40 8.48 13.47
C ARG A 232 -20.88 8.80 13.23
N PHE A 233 -21.56 8.01 12.41
CA PHE A 233 -23.00 8.16 12.18
C PHE A 233 -23.82 7.88 13.46
N ALA A 234 -23.48 6.84 14.22
CA ALA A 234 -24.15 6.53 15.47
C ALA A 234 -23.96 7.64 16.53
N ASP A 235 -22.75 8.21 16.63
CA ASP A 235 -22.47 9.31 17.56
C ASP A 235 -23.15 10.62 17.13
N TRP A 236 -23.25 10.87 15.83
CA TRP A 236 -24.02 12.01 15.30
C TRP A 236 -25.51 11.86 15.59
N ALA A 237 -26.08 10.66 15.37
CA ALA A 237 -27.49 10.39 15.65
C ALA A 237 -27.84 10.55 17.14
N LYS A 238 -26.92 10.18 18.07
CA LYS A 238 -27.09 10.40 19.51
C LYS A 238 -27.07 11.89 19.92
N LYS A 239 -26.45 12.77 19.15
CA LYS A 239 -26.37 14.22 19.43
C LYS A 239 -27.58 14.99 18.93
N ILE A 240 -28.40 14.41 18.06
CA ILE A 240 -29.61 15.03 17.50
C ILE A 240 -30.87 14.63 18.26
N ASN A 241 -30.84 13.53 19.01
CA ASN A 241 -31.89 13.08 19.92
C ASN A 241 -31.60 13.54 21.35
#